data_41a94012fa4c373d42df57b1318a1712
#
_entry.id   41a94012fa4c373d42df57b1318a1712
#
_cell.length_a   1.000
_cell.length_b   1.000
_cell.length_c   1.000
_cell.angle_alpha   90.00
_cell.angle_beta   90.00
_cell.angle_gamma   90.00
#
_symmetry.space_group_name_H-M   'P 1'
#
loop_
_entity.id
_entity.type
_entity.pdbx_description
1 polymer ?
#
loop_
_entity_poly.entity_id
_entity_poly.type
_entity_poly.pdbx_seq_one_letter_code
_entity_poly.pdbx_strand_id
1 'polypeptide(L)'
;MEQRDWNELPVHCLVEVFGRVGIESLVETCPFVCKSWYDATFYPQCWEQLVFTKSPCLRSSKHPIPRLELDKDSWSDCCLVVPHDQTKYADESFEKFVKFAIGRSHGLVTAIVFHPKSLLKEGQIAWIAQRCPCLKLLVLPSYLSYVINFEVSNSICNWKDLEALQIASLIGLKKTIANISKHCRKFNHLSIYVPLLDEDVALAIASQLPHLKTLDLRFSVIERNALIMILKGCQELEQLDVSKFKGVAGDHEIQELASRICVFKHEGS
;
A
#
# COMPACT_ATOMS: atom_id res chain seq x y z
N MET A 1 -21.58 34.05 19.64
CA MET A 1 -21.08 32.77 19.15
C MET A 1 -20.36 32.13 20.34
N GLU A 2 -20.93 31.09 20.91
CA GLU A 2 -20.22 30.33 21.94
C GLU A 2 -18.97 29.72 21.29
N GLN A 3 -17.83 30.04 21.86
CA GLN A 3 -16.56 29.50 21.47
C GLN A 3 -16.56 28.01 21.88
N ARG A 4 -16.71 27.09 20.93
CA ARG A 4 -16.67 25.65 21.23
C ARG A 4 -15.31 25.31 21.82
N ASP A 5 -15.29 24.87 23.07
CA ASP A 5 -14.06 24.46 23.73
C ASP A 5 -13.69 23.05 23.26
N TRP A 6 -12.65 22.95 22.44
CA TRP A 6 -12.13 21.66 21.93
C TRP A 6 -11.55 20.78 23.04
N ASN A 7 -11.29 21.34 24.22
CA ASN A 7 -10.82 20.58 25.38
C ASN A 7 -11.92 19.76 26.04
N GLU A 8 -13.19 20.09 25.78
CA GLU A 8 -14.37 19.41 26.34
C GLU A 8 -14.93 18.32 25.40
N LEU A 9 -14.26 18.03 24.27
CA LEU A 9 -14.71 16.97 23.39
C LEU A 9 -14.68 15.61 24.11
N PRO A 10 -15.76 14.81 24.01
CA PRO A 10 -15.76 13.44 24.50
C PRO A 10 -14.62 12.62 23.87
N VAL A 11 -14.00 11.75 24.67
CA VAL A 11 -12.84 10.96 24.22
C VAL A 11 -13.11 10.17 22.96
N HIS A 12 -14.31 9.59 22.80
CA HIS A 12 -14.66 8.85 21.57
C HIS A 12 -14.64 9.72 20.31
N CYS A 13 -15.03 11.01 20.42
CA CYS A 13 -14.95 11.95 19.32
C CYS A 13 -13.49 12.29 18.96
N LEU A 14 -12.64 12.45 19.99
CA LEU A 14 -11.21 12.66 19.78
C LEU A 14 -10.56 11.44 19.11
N VAL A 15 -10.89 10.23 19.52
CA VAL A 15 -10.38 8.99 18.94
C VAL A 15 -10.77 8.89 17.45
N GLU A 16 -12.02 9.18 17.10
CA GLU A 16 -12.48 9.22 15.69
C GLU A 16 -11.71 10.24 14.85
N VAL A 17 -11.46 11.43 15.40
CA VAL A 17 -10.66 12.45 14.72
C VAL A 17 -9.21 12.00 14.58
N PHE A 18 -8.64 11.45 15.65
CA PHE A 18 -7.23 11.06 15.69
C PHE A 18 -6.92 9.85 14.80
N GLY A 19 -7.87 8.94 14.59
CA GLY A 19 -7.74 7.90 13.59
C GLY A 19 -7.59 8.40 12.15
N ARG A 20 -7.82 9.72 11.91
CA ARG A 20 -7.79 10.36 10.58
C ARG A 20 -6.70 11.43 10.43
N VAL A 21 -6.03 11.86 11.50
CA VAL A 21 -5.04 12.95 11.41
C VAL A 21 -3.65 12.49 10.95
N GLY A 22 -3.43 11.20 10.90
CA GLY A 22 -2.14 10.60 10.52
C GLY A 22 -1.16 10.50 11.69
N ILE A 23 -0.24 9.54 11.56
CA ILE A 23 0.67 9.08 12.62
C ILE A 23 1.61 10.20 13.12
N GLU A 24 2.03 11.11 12.23
CA GLU A 24 2.92 12.21 12.59
C GLU A 24 2.24 13.17 13.56
N SER A 25 0.98 13.55 13.26
CA SER A 25 0.20 14.41 14.15
C SER A 25 -0.11 13.74 15.50
N LEU A 26 -0.34 12.42 15.49
CA LEU A 26 -0.54 11.65 16.72
C LEU A 26 0.67 11.66 17.65
N VAL A 27 1.88 11.83 17.11
CA VAL A 27 3.13 11.81 17.89
C VAL A 27 3.63 13.23 18.18
N GLU A 28 3.58 14.12 17.20
CA GLU A 28 4.27 15.42 17.27
C GLU A 28 3.35 16.58 17.69
N THR A 29 2.03 16.44 17.61
CA THR A 29 1.09 17.55 17.81
C THR A 29 0.01 17.23 18.83
N CYS A 30 -0.77 16.20 18.63
CA CYS A 30 -1.94 15.90 19.47
C CYS A 30 -1.61 15.75 20.96
N PRO A 31 -0.52 15.09 21.38
CA PRO A 31 -0.21 14.90 22.79
C PRO A 31 0.11 16.19 23.54
N PHE A 32 0.43 17.27 22.82
CA PHE A 32 0.90 18.53 23.40
C PHE A 32 -0.18 19.62 23.47
N VAL A 33 -1.41 19.33 23.05
CA VAL A 33 -2.52 20.29 23.08
C VAL A 33 -3.09 20.43 24.48
N CYS A 34 -3.55 19.32 25.07
CA CYS A 34 -4.06 19.29 26.44
C CYS A 34 -4.07 17.83 26.95
N LYS A 35 -4.42 17.63 28.24
CA LYS A 35 -4.43 16.32 28.87
C LYS A 35 -5.41 15.34 28.22
N SER A 36 -6.64 15.77 27.89
CA SER A 36 -7.63 14.91 27.23
C SER A 36 -7.17 14.46 25.85
N TRP A 37 -6.51 15.31 25.09
CA TRP A 37 -5.90 14.97 23.81
C TRP A 37 -4.73 13.99 23.98
N TYR A 38 -3.86 14.24 24.95
CA TYR A 38 -2.78 13.33 25.30
C TYR A 38 -3.32 11.93 25.59
N ASP A 39 -4.30 11.83 26.51
CA ASP A 39 -4.91 10.55 26.89
C ASP A 39 -5.58 9.85 25.70
N ALA A 40 -6.23 10.60 24.81
CA ALA A 40 -6.87 10.07 23.60
C ALA A 40 -5.88 9.44 22.62
N THR A 41 -4.63 9.92 22.53
CA THR A 41 -3.62 9.31 21.63
C THR A 41 -3.21 7.90 22.04
N PHE A 42 -3.55 7.43 23.23
CA PHE A 42 -3.25 6.07 23.69
C PHE A 42 -4.27 5.03 23.22
N TYR A 43 -5.40 5.46 22.68
CA TYR A 43 -6.43 4.52 22.21
C TYR A 43 -5.96 3.80 20.95
N PRO A 44 -6.04 2.45 20.91
CA PRO A 44 -5.56 1.64 19.79
C PRO A 44 -6.19 2.01 18.46
N GLN A 45 -7.44 2.46 18.45
CA GLN A 45 -8.19 2.88 17.25
C GLN A 45 -7.53 4.05 16.52
N CYS A 46 -6.77 4.89 17.23
CA CYS A 46 -6.01 5.97 16.58
C CYS A 46 -4.85 5.44 15.71
N TRP A 47 -4.45 4.17 15.87
CA TRP A 47 -3.28 3.53 15.26
C TRP A 47 -3.67 2.42 14.28
N GLU A 48 -4.90 2.40 13.79
CA GLU A 48 -5.36 1.40 12.82
C GLU A 48 -4.76 1.59 11.42
N GLN A 49 -4.43 2.84 11.07
CA GLN A 49 -3.86 3.19 9.77
C GLN A 49 -2.49 3.83 9.95
N LEU A 50 -1.45 3.11 9.60
CA LEU A 50 -0.06 3.52 9.76
C LEU A 50 0.51 3.96 8.41
N VAL A 51 0.45 5.27 8.13
CA VAL A 51 0.95 5.85 6.89
C VAL A 51 2.25 6.59 7.17
N PHE A 52 3.37 6.02 6.75
CA PHE A 52 4.71 6.58 6.93
C PHE A 52 5.08 7.43 5.72
N THR A 53 4.62 8.69 5.69
CA THR A 53 4.77 9.60 4.52
C THR A 53 6.12 10.23 4.41
N LYS A 54 6.90 10.29 5.48
CA LYS A 54 8.26 10.83 5.48
C LYS A 54 9.28 9.73 5.68
N SER A 55 10.34 9.76 4.86
CA SER A 55 11.57 9.09 5.26
C SER A 55 12.13 9.84 6.48
N PRO A 56 12.52 9.15 7.56
CA PRO A 56 13.08 9.81 8.76
C PRO A 56 14.27 10.71 8.48
N CYS A 57 14.91 10.55 7.31
CA CYS A 57 16.07 11.35 6.88
C CYS A 57 15.72 12.73 6.30
N LEU A 58 14.44 13.04 6.08
CA LEU A 58 14.02 14.30 5.45
C LEU A 58 13.27 15.19 6.45
N ARG A 59 13.98 15.73 7.44
CA ARG A 59 13.51 16.92 8.19
C ARG A 59 13.56 18.16 7.30
N SER A 60 12.77 18.23 6.23
CA SER A 60 12.45 19.52 5.58
C SER A 60 11.55 19.33 4.36
N SER A 61 10.24 19.48 4.51
CA SER A 61 9.44 20.17 3.51
C SER A 61 8.11 20.61 4.13
N LYS A 62 7.86 21.92 4.06
CA LYS A 62 6.67 22.61 4.58
C LYS A 62 5.50 22.47 3.59
N HIS A 63 4.99 21.27 3.33
CA HIS A 63 3.73 21.13 2.59
C HIS A 63 2.76 20.28 3.40
N PRO A 64 1.51 20.75 3.59
CA PRO A 64 0.48 19.95 4.26
C PRO A 64 0.19 18.70 3.43
N ILE A 65 0.14 17.58 4.12
CA ILE A 65 -0.20 16.27 3.56
C ILE A 65 -1.65 16.34 3.06
N PRO A 66 -1.94 15.94 1.81
CA PRO A 66 -3.32 15.76 1.38
C PRO A 66 -3.98 14.74 2.29
N ARG A 67 -5.18 15.07 2.74
CA ARG A 67 -6.06 14.20 3.52
C ARG A 67 -6.23 12.90 2.74
N LEU A 68 -5.67 11.81 3.24
CA LEU A 68 -5.93 10.48 2.71
C LEU A 68 -7.39 10.11 3.07
N GLU A 69 -8.33 10.61 2.28
CA GLU A 69 -9.48 9.79 1.96
C GLU A 69 -8.87 8.60 1.22
N LEU A 70 -9.19 7.38 1.65
CA LEU A 70 -8.79 6.15 0.97
C LEU A 70 -9.51 6.06 -0.39
N ASP A 71 -9.43 7.13 -1.15
CA ASP A 71 -9.82 7.18 -2.54
C ASP A 71 -8.74 6.40 -3.29
N LYS A 72 -9.15 5.30 -3.89
CA LYS A 72 -8.30 4.36 -4.61
C LYS A 72 -7.42 5.04 -5.67
N ASP A 73 -7.77 6.26 -6.06
CA ASP A 73 -7.06 7.08 -7.05
C ASP A 73 -5.89 7.89 -6.47
N SER A 74 -5.84 8.13 -5.16
CA SER A 74 -4.79 8.94 -4.49
C SER A 74 -3.47 8.21 -4.25
N TRP A 75 -3.39 6.91 -4.52
CA TRP A 75 -2.17 6.11 -4.35
C TRP A 75 -1.09 6.40 -5.40
N SER A 76 -1.48 7.09 -6.48
CA SER A 76 -0.61 7.41 -7.60
C SER A 76 0.57 8.31 -7.27
N ASP A 77 0.42 9.21 -6.31
CA ASP A 77 1.43 10.24 -6.05
C ASP A 77 2.58 9.78 -5.14
N CYS A 78 2.46 8.59 -4.53
CA CYS A 78 3.52 8.05 -3.67
C CYS A 78 4.67 7.37 -4.43
N CYS A 79 4.56 7.17 -5.74
CA CYS A 79 5.54 6.42 -6.53
C CYS A 79 6.46 7.32 -7.33
N LEU A 80 7.38 7.99 -6.66
CA LEU A 80 8.51 8.62 -7.32
C LEU A 80 9.63 7.60 -7.54
N VAL A 81 10.04 7.43 -8.80
CA VAL A 81 11.26 6.68 -9.16
C VAL A 81 12.46 7.34 -8.48
N VAL A 82 13.09 6.60 -7.57
CA VAL A 82 14.24 7.10 -6.80
C VAL A 82 15.52 6.91 -7.59
N PRO A 83 16.34 7.93 -7.80
CA PRO A 83 17.71 7.75 -8.30
C PRO A 83 18.56 6.91 -7.34
N HIS A 84 19.44 6.09 -7.89
CA HIS A 84 20.20 4.98 -7.26
C HIS A 84 21.16 5.37 -6.12
N ASP A 85 21.33 6.61 -5.72
CA ASP A 85 22.51 7.07 -4.96
C ASP A 85 22.30 7.44 -3.49
N GLN A 86 21.21 7.02 -2.81
CA GLN A 86 21.00 7.35 -1.39
C GLN A 86 20.61 6.16 -0.49
N THR A 87 21.18 4.99 -0.70
CA THR A 87 20.78 3.75 -0.02
C THR A 87 21.64 3.37 1.19
N LYS A 88 22.19 4.29 1.98
CA LYS A 88 23.20 3.86 2.98
C LYS A 88 22.78 3.75 4.44
N TYR A 89 21.59 4.14 4.85
CA TYR A 89 21.24 3.98 6.28
C TYR A 89 19.79 3.50 6.46
N ALA A 90 19.61 2.21 6.73
CA ALA A 90 18.43 1.74 7.45
C ALA A 90 18.47 2.43 8.81
N ASP A 91 17.66 3.48 8.98
CA ASP A 91 17.64 4.24 10.21
C ASP A 91 17.03 3.39 11.31
N GLU A 92 17.81 3.06 12.35
CA GLU A 92 17.33 2.36 13.53
C GLU A 92 16.15 3.09 14.20
N SER A 93 16.09 4.40 14.06
CA SER A 93 15.01 5.25 14.56
C SER A 93 13.70 4.92 13.84
N PHE A 94 13.74 4.66 12.54
CA PHE A 94 12.55 4.29 11.78
C PHE A 94 12.02 2.92 12.19
N GLU A 95 12.88 1.92 12.35
CA GLU A 95 12.47 0.61 12.85
C GLU A 95 11.83 0.71 14.23
N LYS A 96 12.44 1.48 15.15
CA LYS A 96 11.89 1.73 16.49
C LYS A 96 10.53 2.42 16.42
N PHE A 97 10.38 3.38 15.50
CA PHE A 97 9.12 4.09 15.30
C PHE A 97 8.02 3.18 14.75
N VAL A 98 8.32 2.33 13.76
CA VAL A 98 7.36 1.33 13.24
C VAL A 98 6.94 0.38 14.37
N LYS A 99 7.88 -0.11 15.16
CA LYS A 99 7.59 -0.99 16.30
C LYS A 99 6.73 -0.30 17.38
N PHE A 100 7.01 0.95 17.67
CA PHE A 100 6.23 1.76 18.58
C PHE A 100 4.79 1.93 18.09
N ALA A 101 4.59 2.35 16.84
CA ALA A 101 3.27 2.58 16.27
C ALA A 101 2.42 1.31 16.23
N ILE A 102 2.99 0.18 15.77
CA ILE A 102 2.32 -1.12 15.77
C ILE A 102 2.01 -1.57 17.21
N GLY A 103 2.92 -1.35 18.15
CA GLY A 103 2.66 -1.65 19.55
C GLY A 103 1.45 -0.91 20.13
N ARG A 104 1.26 0.35 19.73
CA ARG A 104 0.11 1.17 20.15
C ARG A 104 -1.23 0.68 19.62
N SER A 105 -1.25 0.05 18.45
CA SER A 105 -2.48 -0.45 17.83
C SER A 105 -3.05 -1.69 18.51
N HIS A 106 -2.31 -2.38 19.35
CA HIS A 106 -2.72 -3.64 19.97
C HIS A 106 -3.30 -4.67 18.98
N GLY A 107 -2.75 -4.73 17.76
CA GLY A 107 -3.16 -5.67 16.72
C GLY A 107 -4.30 -5.19 15.82
N LEU A 108 -4.81 -3.98 16.01
CA LEU A 108 -5.90 -3.41 15.21
C LEU A 108 -5.45 -2.78 13.89
N VAL A 109 -4.16 -2.86 13.53
CA VAL A 109 -3.67 -2.29 12.25
C VAL A 109 -4.40 -2.91 11.08
N THR A 110 -5.06 -2.06 10.29
CA THR A 110 -5.74 -2.44 9.04
C THR A 110 -4.97 -1.99 7.80
N ALA A 111 -4.16 -0.94 7.91
CA ALA A 111 -3.38 -0.42 6.80
C ALA A 111 -1.95 -0.07 7.22
N ILE A 112 -0.98 -0.48 6.40
CA ILE A 112 0.41 -0.05 6.50
C ILE A 112 0.86 0.46 5.14
N VAL A 113 1.27 1.74 5.09
CA VAL A 113 1.80 2.38 3.90
C VAL A 113 3.21 2.87 4.21
N PHE A 114 4.20 2.25 3.60
CA PHE A 114 5.58 2.70 3.70
C PHE A 114 5.89 3.75 2.63
N HIS A 115 6.69 4.74 3.00
CA HIS A 115 7.26 5.65 2.02
C HIS A 115 8.13 4.89 1.01
N PRO A 116 8.11 5.23 -0.30
CA PRO A 116 8.87 4.52 -1.32
C PRO A 116 10.38 4.38 -1.03
N LYS A 117 10.95 5.34 -0.30
CA LYS A 117 12.38 5.35 0.10
C LYS A 117 12.66 4.70 1.46
N SER A 118 11.65 4.16 2.13
CA SER A 118 11.86 3.47 3.41
C SER A 118 12.73 2.22 3.20
N LEU A 119 13.65 1.99 4.12
CA LEU A 119 14.47 0.79 4.13
C LEU A 119 13.97 -0.14 5.24
N LEU A 120 13.49 -1.29 4.86
CA LEU A 120 13.09 -2.34 5.78
C LEU A 120 14.30 -3.24 6.08
N LYS A 121 14.37 -3.74 7.30
CA LYS A 121 15.36 -4.73 7.72
C LYS A 121 14.82 -6.14 7.59
N GLU A 122 15.73 -7.10 7.48
CA GLU A 122 15.41 -8.53 7.52
C GLU A 122 14.70 -8.86 8.84
N GLY A 123 13.72 -9.74 8.79
CA GLY A 123 12.86 -10.10 9.92
C GLY A 123 11.74 -9.09 10.22
N GLN A 124 11.76 -7.88 9.66
CA GLN A 124 10.79 -6.84 9.99
C GLN A 124 9.39 -7.15 9.44
N ILE A 125 9.30 -7.67 8.22
CA ILE A 125 8.01 -8.07 7.62
C ILE A 125 7.40 -9.25 8.39
N ALA A 126 8.20 -10.25 8.73
CA ALA A 126 7.75 -11.37 9.54
C ALA A 126 7.28 -10.94 10.94
N TRP A 127 7.99 -9.98 11.54
CA TRP A 127 7.58 -9.38 12.82
C TRP A 127 6.25 -8.62 12.72
N ILE A 128 6.04 -7.83 11.63
CA ILE A 128 4.79 -7.11 11.35
C ILE A 128 3.65 -8.11 11.18
N ALA A 129 3.87 -9.18 10.42
CA ALA A 129 2.84 -10.17 10.12
C ALA A 129 2.27 -10.85 11.36
N GLN A 130 3.11 -11.08 12.37
CA GLN A 130 2.68 -11.66 13.65
C GLN A 130 1.83 -10.70 14.50
N ARG A 131 1.99 -9.39 14.31
CA ARG A 131 1.38 -8.35 15.16
C ARG A 131 0.22 -7.61 14.52
N CYS A 132 0.05 -7.74 13.20
CA CYS A 132 -1.00 -7.07 12.44
C CYS A 132 -1.89 -8.09 11.73
N PRO A 133 -2.64 -8.96 12.45
CA PRO A 133 -3.46 -10.01 11.83
C PRO A 133 -4.67 -9.47 11.05
N CYS A 134 -5.10 -8.25 11.37
CA CYS A 134 -6.24 -7.58 10.75
C CYS A 134 -5.87 -6.76 9.49
N LEU A 135 -4.62 -6.92 8.99
CA LEU A 135 -4.11 -6.11 7.88
C LEU A 135 -4.92 -6.36 6.60
N LYS A 136 -5.43 -5.26 6.01
CA LYS A 136 -6.18 -5.23 4.77
C LYS A 136 -5.40 -4.61 3.63
N LEU A 137 -4.54 -3.63 3.96
CA LEU A 137 -3.76 -2.88 3.00
C LEU A 137 -2.28 -2.91 3.37
N LEU A 138 -1.43 -3.32 2.42
CA LEU A 138 0.02 -3.23 2.55
C LEU A 138 0.63 -2.55 1.33
N VAL A 139 1.25 -1.39 1.54
CA VAL A 139 2.06 -0.69 0.54
C VAL A 139 3.53 -0.81 0.95
N LEU A 140 4.30 -1.53 0.16
CA LEU A 140 5.71 -1.78 0.40
C LEU A 140 6.58 -0.68 -0.22
N PRO A 141 7.80 -0.43 0.33
CA PRO A 141 8.76 0.48 -0.29
C PRO A 141 9.17 0.01 -1.69
N SER A 142 9.70 0.95 -2.49
CA SER A 142 10.17 0.66 -3.85
C SER A 142 11.43 -0.23 -3.86
N TYR A 143 12.16 -0.28 -2.75
CA TYR A 143 13.39 -1.07 -2.61
C TYR A 143 13.25 -2.13 -1.52
N LEU A 144 13.25 -3.38 -1.93
CA LEU A 144 13.28 -4.53 -1.03
C LEU A 144 14.47 -5.41 -1.37
N SER A 145 15.21 -5.84 -0.35
CA SER A 145 16.26 -6.86 -0.53
C SER A 145 15.63 -8.19 -0.97
N TYR A 146 16.46 -9.08 -1.52
CA TYR A 146 16.03 -10.43 -1.90
C TYR A 146 15.36 -11.17 -0.73
N VAL A 147 15.95 -11.10 0.46
CA VAL A 147 15.44 -11.75 1.68
C VAL A 147 14.07 -11.21 2.05
N ILE A 148 13.89 -9.87 2.05
CA ILE A 148 12.61 -9.23 2.41
C ILE A 148 11.50 -9.61 1.42
N ASN A 149 11.79 -9.74 0.14
CA ASN A 149 10.81 -10.20 -0.85
C ASN A 149 10.29 -11.62 -0.52
N PHE A 150 11.16 -12.52 -0.07
CA PHE A 150 10.74 -13.84 0.40
C PHE A 150 9.99 -13.79 1.72
N GLU A 151 10.37 -12.90 2.63
CA GLU A 151 9.61 -12.68 3.86
C GLU A 151 8.18 -12.23 3.57
N VAL A 152 7.98 -11.30 2.61
CA VAL A 152 6.64 -10.87 2.17
C VAL A 152 5.85 -12.10 1.71
N SER A 153 6.40 -12.89 0.77
CA SER A 153 5.74 -14.08 0.25
C SER A 153 5.33 -15.06 1.36
N ASN A 154 6.21 -15.30 2.33
CA ASN A 154 5.97 -16.23 3.43
C ASN A 154 4.98 -15.68 4.46
N SER A 155 4.87 -14.36 4.59
CA SER A 155 4.04 -13.69 5.59
C SER A 155 2.58 -13.55 5.18
N ILE A 156 2.26 -13.68 3.90
CA ILE A 156 0.89 -13.54 3.36
C ILE A 156 -0.12 -14.43 4.09
N CYS A 157 0.26 -15.63 4.50
CA CYS A 157 -0.63 -16.55 5.21
C CYS A 157 -1.15 -16.03 6.56
N ASN A 158 -0.51 -15.01 7.15
CA ASN A 158 -0.95 -14.37 8.38
C ASN A 158 -2.01 -13.28 8.15
N TRP A 159 -2.17 -12.80 6.91
CA TRP A 159 -3.05 -11.68 6.56
C TRP A 159 -4.28 -12.17 5.79
N LYS A 160 -5.17 -12.89 6.47
CA LYS A 160 -6.36 -13.51 5.86
C LYS A 160 -7.36 -12.49 5.31
N ASP A 161 -7.36 -11.28 5.88
CA ASP A 161 -8.22 -10.16 5.48
C ASP A 161 -7.54 -9.19 4.51
N LEU A 162 -6.36 -9.53 3.95
CA LEU A 162 -5.67 -8.68 2.99
C LEU A 162 -6.53 -8.48 1.75
N GLU A 163 -6.82 -7.22 1.46
CA GLU A 163 -7.63 -6.77 0.32
C GLU A 163 -6.76 -6.16 -0.78
N ALA A 164 -5.62 -5.54 -0.39
CA ALA A 164 -4.78 -4.79 -1.31
C ALA A 164 -3.29 -4.93 -0.98
N LEU A 165 -2.47 -5.08 -2.04
CA LEU A 165 -1.01 -5.11 -1.95
C LEU A 165 -0.38 -4.26 -3.04
N GLN A 166 0.58 -3.40 -2.66
CA GLN A 166 1.49 -2.76 -3.59
C GLN A 166 2.90 -3.29 -3.38
N ILE A 167 3.54 -3.73 -4.47
CA ILE A 167 4.90 -4.28 -4.47
C ILE A 167 5.69 -3.78 -5.69
N ALA A 168 6.97 -3.49 -5.49
CA ALA A 168 7.87 -2.98 -6.54
C ALA A 168 9.00 -3.99 -6.83
N SER A 169 8.70 -5.28 -6.90
CA SER A 169 9.66 -6.34 -7.15
C SER A 169 9.03 -7.55 -7.82
N LEU A 170 9.77 -8.16 -8.77
CA LEU A 170 9.43 -9.46 -9.36
C LEU A 170 9.91 -10.64 -8.51
N ILE A 171 10.88 -10.40 -7.62
CA ILE A 171 11.48 -11.46 -6.81
C ILE A 171 10.43 -12.04 -5.86
N GLY A 172 10.14 -13.32 -5.99
CA GLY A 172 9.14 -14.00 -5.18
C GLY A 172 7.68 -13.66 -5.50
N LEU A 173 7.41 -12.80 -6.50
CA LEU A 173 6.06 -12.30 -6.81
C LEU A 173 5.10 -13.43 -7.18
N LYS A 174 5.53 -14.40 -8.01
CA LYS A 174 4.69 -15.59 -8.33
C LYS A 174 4.29 -16.36 -7.07
N LYS A 175 5.23 -16.53 -6.13
CA LYS A 175 4.93 -17.17 -4.83
C LYS A 175 3.99 -16.31 -3.98
N THR A 176 4.17 -14.99 -4.00
CA THR A 176 3.27 -14.05 -3.30
C THR A 176 1.86 -14.17 -3.85
N ILE A 177 1.68 -14.16 -5.17
CA ILE A 177 0.38 -14.34 -5.86
C ILE A 177 -0.26 -15.67 -5.46
N ALA A 178 0.51 -16.78 -5.48
CA ALA A 178 0.02 -18.09 -5.07
C ALA A 178 -0.46 -18.13 -3.62
N ASN A 179 0.27 -17.48 -2.71
CA ASN A 179 -0.12 -17.41 -1.31
C ASN A 179 -1.34 -16.49 -1.10
N ILE A 180 -1.44 -15.38 -1.84
CA ILE A 180 -2.64 -14.53 -1.84
C ILE A 180 -3.87 -15.34 -2.26
N SER A 181 -3.81 -16.00 -3.40
CA SER A 181 -4.90 -16.86 -3.92
C SER A 181 -5.35 -17.88 -2.88
N LYS A 182 -4.40 -18.48 -2.16
CA LYS A 182 -4.67 -19.52 -1.17
C LYS A 182 -5.26 -19.00 0.14
N HIS A 183 -4.80 -17.82 0.62
CA HIS A 183 -5.04 -17.38 1.99
C HIS A 183 -5.91 -16.12 2.12
N CYS A 184 -5.98 -15.26 1.08
CA CYS A 184 -6.59 -13.94 1.13
C CYS A 184 -7.86 -13.87 0.28
N ARG A 185 -8.98 -14.38 0.80
CA ARG A 185 -10.25 -14.49 0.03
C ARG A 185 -10.88 -13.17 -0.37
N LYS A 186 -10.52 -12.08 0.32
CA LYS A 186 -11.05 -10.72 0.06
C LYS A 186 -10.13 -9.91 -0.85
N PHE A 187 -9.02 -10.49 -1.30
CA PHE A 187 -8.03 -9.79 -2.11
C PHE A 187 -8.61 -9.40 -3.47
N ASN A 188 -8.56 -8.11 -3.78
CA ASN A 188 -9.16 -7.55 -4.99
C ASN A 188 -8.35 -6.43 -5.64
N HIS A 189 -7.24 -6.00 -5.03
CA HIS A 189 -6.42 -4.89 -5.54
C HIS A 189 -4.93 -5.26 -5.52
N LEU A 190 -4.28 -5.20 -6.69
CA LEU A 190 -2.85 -5.46 -6.86
C LEU A 190 -2.18 -4.33 -7.63
N SER A 191 -1.14 -3.73 -7.04
CA SER A 191 -0.28 -2.76 -7.71
C SER A 191 1.13 -3.32 -7.82
N ILE A 192 1.66 -3.36 -9.05
CA ILE A 192 3.00 -3.88 -9.34
C ILE A 192 3.79 -2.80 -10.07
N TYR A 193 4.95 -2.42 -9.55
CA TYR A 193 5.81 -1.40 -10.14
C TYR A 193 7.17 -1.99 -10.46
N VAL A 194 7.32 -2.50 -11.67
CA VAL A 194 8.52 -3.20 -12.14
C VAL A 194 8.92 -2.71 -13.53
N PRO A 195 10.20 -2.76 -13.91
CA PRO A 195 10.63 -2.31 -15.22
C PRO A 195 9.92 -3.02 -16.38
N LEU A 196 9.75 -4.35 -16.26
CA LEU A 196 9.05 -5.19 -17.25
C LEU A 196 8.30 -6.30 -16.49
N LEU A 197 7.01 -6.46 -16.81
CA LEU A 197 6.19 -7.56 -16.34
C LEU A 197 6.19 -8.66 -17.40
N ASP A 198 6.77 -9.80 -17.05
CA ASP A 198 6.90 -10.95 -17.95
C ASP A 198 5.60 -11.77 -18.08
N GLU A 199 5.54 -12.63 -19.09
CA GLU A 199 4.40 -13.51 -19.35
C GLU A 199 4.15 -14.50 -18.19
N ASP A 200 5.18 -14.93 -17.50
CA ASP A 200 5.07 -15.86 -16.37
C ASP A 200 4.31 -15.24 -15.19
N VAL A 201 4.57 -13.96 -14.87
CA VAL A 201 3.84 -13.23 -13.84
C VAL A 201 2.42 -12.91 -14.31
N ALA A 202 2.26 -12.52 -15.59
CA ALA A 202 0.94 -12.29 -16.17
C ALA A 202 0.07 -13.55 -16.10
N LEU A 203 0.62 -14.71 -16.43
CA LEU A 203 -0.05 -16.01 -16.31
C LEU A 203 -0.42 -16.34 -14.86
N ALA A 204 0.48 -16.05 -13.92
CA ALA A 204 0.20 -16.25 -12.50
C ALA A 204 -0.97 -15.36 -12.02
N ILE A 205 -1.00 -14.08 -12.41
CA ILE A 205 -2.12 -13.17 -12.11
C ILE A 205 -3.41 -13.71 -12.71
N ALA A 206 -3.41 -14.00 -14.01
CA ALA A 206 -4.58 -14.45 -14.77
C ALA A 206 -5.19 -15.74 -14.23
N SER A 207 -4.34 -16.71 -13.82
CA SER A 207 -4.79 -18.02 -13.37
C SER A 207 -5.14 -18.11 -11.89
N GLN A 208 -4.51 -17.27 -11.05
CA GLN A 208 -4.62 -17.40 -9.60
C GLN A 208 -5.43 -16.27 -8.94
N LEU A 209 -5.66 -15.14 -9.64
CA LEU A 209 -6.43 -14.01 -9.13
C LEU A 209 -7.59 -13.65 -10.08
N PRO A 210 -8.49 -14.58 -10.41
CA PRO A 210 -9.57 -14.33 -11.38
C PRO A 210 -10.58 -13.28 -10.89
N HIS A 211 -10.70 -13.08 -9.57
CA HIS A 211 -11.60 -12.11 -8.92
C HIS A 211 -10.95 -10.75 -8.64
N LEU A 212 -9.76 -10.49 -9.26
CA LEU A 212 -9.08 -9.22 -9.12
C LEU A 212 -9.93 -8.10 -9.75
N LYS A 213 -10.20 -7.03 -8.97
CA LYS A 213 -10.99 -5.88 -9.42
C LYS A 213 -10.13 -4.73 -9.91
N THR A 214 -8.98 -4.52 -9.29
CA THR A 214 -8.07 -3.44 -9.64
C THR A 214 -6.67 -3.98 -9.85
N LEU A 215 -6.10 -3.68 -11.03
CA LEU A 215 -4.71 -3.95 -11.35
C LEU A 215 -4.03 -2.66 -11.80
N ASP A 216 -3.02 -2.24 -11.04
CA ASP A 216 -2.24 -1.05 -11.34
C ASP A 216 -0.82 -1.42 -11.78
N LEU A 217 -0.53 -1.16 -13.04
CA LEU A 217 0.76 -1.40 -13.69
C LEU A 217 1.34 -0.09 -14.28
N ARG A 218 0.90 1.08 -13.81
CA ARG A 218 1.23 2.39 -14.40
C ARG A 218 2.72 2.67 -14.55
N PHE A 219 3.56 2.06 -13.71
CA PHE A 219 5.02 2.21 -13.77
C PHE A 219 5.73 1.00 -14.37
N SER A 220 4.98 -0.02 -14.80
CA SER A 220 5.51 -1.23 -15.41
C SER A 220 5.33 -1.21 -16.93
N VAL A 221 6.35 -1.68 -17.64
CA VAL A 221 6.18 -2.03 -19.05
C VAL A 221 5.56 -3.42 -19.09
N ILE A 222 4.56 -3.61 -19.94
CA ILE A 222 3.92 -4.90 -20.18
C ILE A 222 3.92 -5.20 -21.68
N GLU A 223 4.15 -6.45 -22.06
CA GLU A 223 4.06 -6.89 -23.44
C GLU A 223 2.61 -7.23 -23.82
N ARG A 224 2.32 -7.18 -25.13
CA ARG A 224 0.99 -7.45 -25.69
C ARG A 224 0.39 -8.77 -25.19
N ASN A 225 1.15 -9.85 -25.28
CA ASN A 225 0.67 -11.18 -24.90
C ASN A 225 0.35 -11.26 -23.42
N ALA A 226 1.21 -10.71 -22.58
CA ALA A 226 1.01 -10.63 -21.12
C ALA A 226 -0.26 -9.85 -20.78
N LEU A 227 -0.51 -8.72 -21.45
CA LEU A 227 -1.74 -7.94 -21.25
C LEU A 227 -2.98 -8.74 -21.65
N ILE A 228 -2.96 -9.42 -22.81
CA ILE A 228 -4.07 -10.27 -23.26
C ILE A 228 -4.33 -11.42 -22.27
N MET A 229 -3.29 -12.06 -21.72
CA MET A 229 -3.44 -13.09 -20.71
C MET A 229 -4.20 -12.57 -19.48
N ILE A 230 -3.81 -11.40 -18.97
CA ILE A 230 -4.47 -10.75 -17.82
C ILE A 230 -5.93 -10.42 -18.16
N LEU A 231 -6.18 -9.79 -19.31
CA LEU A 231 -7.53 -9.43 -19.74
C LEU A 231 -8.45 -10.66 -19.91
N LYS A 232 -7.92 -11.80 -20.37
CA LYS A 232 -8.66 -13.05 -20.49
C LYS A 232 -8.86 -13.78 -19.15
N GLY A 233 -7.91 -13.67 -18.23
CA GLY A 233 -7.94 -14.38 -16.94
C GLY A 233 -8.71 -13.67 -15.85
N CYS A 234 -8.54 -12.36 -15.71
CA CYS A 234 -9.17 -11.55 -14.65
C CYS A 234 -10.52 -11.02 -15.12
N GLN A 235 -11.57 -11.83 -15.05
CA GLN A 235 -12.89 -11.50 -15.61
C GLN A 235 -13.66 -10.42 -14.82
N GLU A 236 -13.35 -10.24 -13.53
CA GLU A 236 -13.99 -9.25 -12.66
C GLU A 236 -13.24 -7.92 -12.59
N LEU A 237 -12.27 -7.70 -13.52
CA LEU A 237 -11.45 -6.49 -13.52
C LEU A 237 -12.30 -5.26 -13.86
N GLU A 238 -12.39 -4.33 -12.90
CA GLU A 238 -13.13 -3.06 -12.99
C GLU A 238 -12.19 -1.89 -13.35
N GLN A 239 -10.93 -1.97 -12.88
CA GLN A 239 -9.93 -0.92 -13.10
C GLN A 239 -8.60 -1.54 -13.55
N LEU A 240 -8.04 -1.03 -14.63
CA LEU A 240 -6.73 -1.42 -15.16
C LEU A 240 -5.95 -0.18 -15.58
N ASP A 241 -4.77 0.00 -15.00
CA ASP A 241 -3.85 1.06 -15.40
C ASP A 241 -2.57 0.46 -16.01
N VAL A 242 -2.42 0.64 -17.32
CA VAL A 242 -1.26 0.24 -18.09
C VAL A 242 -0.68 1.46 -18.85
N SER A 243 -0.60 2.59 -18.17
CA SER A 243 -0.25 3.88 -18.78
C SER A 243 1.08 3.90 -19.56
N LYS A 244 1.97 2.92 -19.34
CA LYS A 244 3.19 2.76 -20.15
C LYS A 244 3.04 1.83 -21.36
N PHE A 245 1.91 1.19 -21.53
CA PHE A 245 1.67 0.33 -22.69
C PHE A 245 1.29 1.15 -23.91
N LYS A 246 2.04 0.94 -25.01
CA LYS A 246 1.86 1.62 -26.30
C LYS A 246 1.07 0.74 -27.26
N GLY A 247 0.22 1.36 -28.07
CA GLY A 247 -0.43 0.68 -29.18
C GLY A 247 -1.82 0.13 -28.92
N VAL A 248 -2.48 0.48 -27.81
CA VAL A 248 -3.89 0.09 -27.56
C VAL A 248 -4.81 0.59 -28.67
N ALA A 249 -4.59 1.82 -29.16
CA ALA A 249 -5.46 2.43 -30.18
C ALA A 249 -5.54 1.66 -31.50
N GLY A 250 -4.52 0.86 -31.83
CA GLY A 250 -4.48 0.04 -33.05
C GLY A 250 -4.77 -1.45 -32.82
N ASP A 251 -5.02 -1.89 -31.59
CA ASP A 251 -5.19 -3.31 -31.26
C ASP A 251 -6.64 -3.62 -30.91
N HIS A 252 -7.39 -4.11 -31.91
CA HIS A 252 -8.79 -4.46 -31.78
C HIS A 252 -9.05 -5.54 -30.72
N GLU A 253 -8.17 -6.54 -30.56
CA GLU A 253 -8.33 -7.60 -29.56
C GLU A 253 -8.24 -7.03 -28.14
N ILE A 254 -7.26 -6.15 -27.89
CA ILE A 254 -7.12 -5.49 -26.58
C ILE A 254 -8.32 -4.59 -26.30
N GLN A 255 -8.79 -3.79 -27.28
CA GLN A 255 -9.94 -2.91 -27.13
C GLN A 255 -11.22 -3.70 -26.82
N GLU A 256 -11.46 -4.80 -27.52
CA GLU A 256 -12.59 -5.68 -27.28
C GLU A 256 -12.54 -6.29 -25.87
N LEU A 257 -11.41 -6.88 -25.48
CA LEU A 257 -11.22 -7.48 -24.16
C LEU A 257 -11.31 -6.44 -23.02
N ALA A 258 -10.85 -5.22 -23.24
CA ALA A 258 -10.88 -4.14 -22.26
C ALA A 258 -12.24 -3.40 -22.22
N SER A 259 -13.15 -3.61 -23.16
CA SER A 259 -14.42 -2.90 -23.26
C SER A 259 -15.32 -3.03 -22.04
N ARG A 260 -15.17 -4.13 -21.27
CA ARG A 260 -15.90 -4.39 -20.01
C ARG A 260 -15.34 -3.65 -18.80
N ILE A 261 -14.11 -3.10 -18.89
CA ILE A 261 -13.41 -2.47 -17.77
C ILE A 261 -13.90 -1.04 -17.63
N CYS A 262 -14.39 -0.67 -16.43
CA CYS A 262 -14.95 0.65 -16.18
C CYS A 262 -13.91 1.77 -16.29
N VAL A 263 -12.68 1.51 -15.80
CA VAL A 263 -11.56 2.46 -15.86
C VAL A 263 -10.36 1.77 -16.50
N PHE A 264 -10.14 2.04 -17.77
CA PHE A 264 -8.99 1.51 -18.50
C PHE A 264 -8.06 2.68 -18.90
N LYS A 265 -6.90 2.77 -18.21
CA LYS A 265 -5.89 3.81 -18.50
C LYS A 265 -4.74 3.21 -19.28
N HIS A 266 -4.39 3.82 -20.40
CA HIS A 266 -3.27 3.45 -21.28
C HIS A 266 -2.57 4.71 -21.81
N GLU A 267 -1.46 4.58 -22.55
CA GLU A 267 -0.79 5.74 -23.14
C GLU A 267 -1.74 6.47 -24.10
N GLY A 268 -1.98 7.76 -23.83
CA GLY A 268 -2.88 8.62 -24.63
C GLY A 268 -4.35 8.62 -24.20
N SER A 269 -4.70 7.99 -23.07
CA SER A 269 -6.04 8.08 -22.46
C SER A 269 -6.18 9.26 -21.52
#